data_73c6e4d8432e56fafbe0b173c8c889ec
#
_entry.id   73c6e4d8432e56fafbe0b173c8c889ec
#
_cell.length_a   1.000
_cell.length_b   1.000
_cell.length_c   1.000
_cell.angle_alpha   90.00
_cell.angle_beta   90.00
_cell.angle_gamma   90.00
#
_symmetry.space_group_name_H-M   'P 1'
#
loop_
_entity.id
_entity.type
_entity.pdbx_description
1 polymer ?
#
loop_
_entity_poly.entity_id
_entity_poly.type
_entity_poly.pdbx_seq_one_letter_code
_entity_poly.pdbx_strand_id
1 'polypeptide(L)' 'MRPTIDSRLQLACIVFAKELRFSRAVQKLHITVSILSKTNALLERKLGMVLFIRNSKLVELTEAGRAYVEETRARLFARG' A
#
# COMPACT_ATOMS: atom_id res chain seq x y z
N MET A 1 -2.37 -4.63 23.59
CA MET A 1 -2.65 -5.31 22.32
C MET A 1 -2.14 -4.46 21.17
N ARG A 2 -1.40 -5.03 20.31
CA ARG A 2 -0.87 -4.26 19.20
C ARG A 2 -1.86 -4.27 18.03
N PRO A 3 -1.84 -3.23 17.20
CA PRO A 3 -2.73 -3.18 16.07
C PRO A 3 -2.41 -4.32 15.09
N THR A 4 -3.47 -4.90 14.58
CA THR A 4 -3.33 -5.97 13.60
C THR A 4 -3.29 -5.35 12.22
N ILE A 5 -2.21 -5.59 11.49
CA ILE A 5 -2.12 -5.16 10.11
C ILE A 5 -2.27 -6.41 9.26
N ASP A 6 -3.42 -6.48 8.63
CA ASP A 6 -3.81 -7.60 7.80
C ASP A 6 -2.87 -7.71 6.60
N SER A 7 -2.50 -8.92 6.23
CA SER A 7 -1.66 -9.12 5.06
C SER A 7 -2.34 -8.60 3.79
N ARG A 8 -3.67 -8.55 3.77
CA ARG A 8 -4.37 -7.98 2.61
C ARG A 8 -4.11 -6.48 2.48
N LEU A 9 -4.02 -5.77 3.62
CA LEU A 9 -3.66 -4.36 3.59
C LEU A 9 -2.26 -4.19 3.05
N GLN A 10 -1.35 -5.05 3.48
CA GLN A 10 0.03 -4.97 3.04
C GLN A 10 0.16 -5.30 1.57
N LEU A 11 -0.56 -6.32 1.10
CA LEU A 11 -0.51 -6.70 -0.30
C LEU A 11 -1.05 -5.58 -1.18
N ALA A 12 -2.16 -4.97 -0.77
CA ALA A 12 -2.72 -3.86 -1.53
C ALA A 12 -1.72 -2.71 -1.63
N CYS A 13 -1.02 -2.43 -0.54
CA CYS A 13 0.00 -1.39 -0.52
C CYS A 13 1.13 -1.73 -1.49
N ILE A 14 1.60 -2.97 -1.48
CA ILE A 14 2.70 -3.38 -2.34
C ILE A 14 2.31 -3.28 -3.81
N VAL A 15 1.12 -3.75 -4.16
CA VAL A 15 0.65 -3.68 -5.54
C VAL A 15 0.49 -2.23 -5.98
N PHE A 16 -0.08 -1.38 -5.11
CA PHE A 16 -0.24 0.03 -5.43
C PHE A 16 1.11 0.71 -5.60
N ALA A 17 2.08 0.37 -4.76
CA ALA A 17 3.42 0.93 -4.85
C ALA A 17 4.10 0.55 -6.15
N LYS A 18 3.84 -0.66 -6.62
CA LYS A 18 4.44 -1.13 -7.86
C LYS A 18 3.83 -0.45 -9.06
N GLU A 19 2.49 -0.34 -9.08
CA GLU A 19 1.80 0.21 -10.24
C GLU A 19 1.79 1.72 -10.25
N LEU A 20 1.64 2.33 -9.08
CA LEU A 20 1.55 3.78 -8.90
C LEU A 20 0.44 4.42 -9.73
N ARG A 21 -0.57 3.62 -10.05
CA ARG A 21 -1.77 4.06 -10.76
C ARG A 21 -2.95 3.31 -10.21
N PHE A 22 -4.00 4.06 -9.85
CA PHE A 22 -5.18 3.43 -9.29
C PHE A 22 -5.78 2.42 -10.25
N SER A 23 -5.90 2.78 -11.53
CA SER A 23 -6.56 1.91 -12.49
C SER A 23 -5.87 0.56 -12.63
N ARG A 24 -4.54 0.56 -12.62
CA ARG A 24 -3.81 -0.70 -12.74
C ARG A 24 -3.84 -1.52 -11.48
N ALA A 25 -3.70 -0.83 -10.35
CA ALA A 25 -3.69 -1.53 -9.07
C ALA A 25 -5.04 -2.20 -8.80
N VAL A 26 -6.15 -1.52 -9.10
CA VAL A 26 -7.46 -2.11 -8.85
C VAL A 26 -7.71 -3.30 -9.76
N GLN A 27 -7.19 -3.27 -10.98
CA GLN A 27 -7.32 -4.41 -11.87
C GLN A 27 -6.59 -5.63 -11.30
N LYS A 28 -5.39 -5.42 -10.81
CA LYS A 28 -4.61 -6.53 -10.25
C LYS A 28 -5.21 -7.07 -8.98
N LEU A 29 -5.82 -6.19 -8.19
CA LEU A 29 -6.39 -6.58 -6.90
C LEU A 29 -7.86 -6.98 -7.00
N HIS A 30 -8.49 -6.74 -8.13
CA HIS A 30 -9.92 -7.03 -8.34
C HIS A 30 -10.81 -6.30 -7.33
N ILE A 31 -10.51 -5.03 -7.13
CA ILE A 31 -11.28 -4.17 -6.23
C ILE A 31 -11.55 -2.85 -6.95
N THR A 32 -12.31 -1.98 -6.28
CA THR A 32 -12.61 -0.67 -6.83
C THR A 32 -11.62 0.36 -6.35
N VAL A 33 -11.57 1.50 -7.03
CA VAL A 33 -10.71 2.62 -6.61
C VAL A 33 -11.09 3.08 -5.21
N SER A 34 -12.39 3.12 -4.90
CA SER A 34 -12.85 3.52 -3.58
C SER A 34 -12.31 2.58 -2.50
N ILE A 35 -12.36 1.29 -2.75
CA ILE A 35 -11.86 0.31 -1.79
C ILE A 35 -10.35 0.46 -1.63
N LEU A 36 -9.62 0.61 -2.73
CA LEU A 36 -8.19 0.77 -2.65
C LEU A 36 -7.80 2.01 -1.86
N SER A 37 -8.49 3.12 -2.12
CA SER A 37 -8.22 4.37 -1.41
C SER A 37 -8.45 4.21 0.09
N LYS A 38 -9.57 3.57 0.47
CA LYS A 38 -9.87 3.36 1.89
C LYS A 38 -8.89 2.40 2.53
N THR A 39 -8.48 1.37 1.80
CA THR A 39 -7.53 0.38 2.31
C THR A 39 -6.19 1.04 2.60
N ASN A 40 -5.72 1.87 1.67
CA ASN A 40 -4.46 2.56 1.89
C ASN A 40 -4.54 3.55 3.05
N ALA A 41 -5.65 4.29 3.14
CA ALA A 41 -5.83 5.23 4.24
C ALA A 41 -5.85 4.52 5.59
N LEU A 42 -6.48 3.36 5.63
CA LEU A 42 -6.52 2.57 6.85
C LEU A 42 -5.12 2.11 7.25
N LEU A 43 -4.36 1.63 6.29
CA LEU A 43 -2.99 1.18 6.56
C LEU A 43 -2.14 2.33 7.07
N GLU A 44 -2.22 3.49 6.41
CA GLU A 44 -1.45 4.66 6.84
C GLU A 44 -1.82 5.08 8.24
N ARG A 45 -3.13 5.00 8.58
CA ARG A 45 -3.58 5.36 9.92
C ARG A 45 -3.03 4.38 10.96
N LYS A 46 -3.05 3.09 10.64
CA LYS A 46 -2.55 2.09 11.58
C LYS A 46 -1.05 2.23 11.80
N LEU A 47 -0.32 2.61 10.77
CA LEU A 47 1.13 2.79 10.86
C LEU A 47 1.53 4.15 11.41
N GLY A 48 0.62 5.13 11.36
CA GLY A 48 0.95 6.48 11.75
C GLY A 48 1.90 7.17 10.79
N MET A 49 1.89 6.78 9.52
CA MET A 49 2.78 7.33 8.51
C MET A 49 2.04 7.55 7.22
N VAL A 50 2.45 8.57 6.47
CA VAL A 50 1.97 8.76 5.11
C VAL A 50 2.88 7.97 4.18
N LEU A 51 2.30 7.06 3.41
CA LEU A 51 3.07 6.22 2.52
C LEU A 51 3.04 6.70 1.08
N PHE A 52 1.95 7.34 0.67
CA PHE A 52 1.76 7.77 -0.71
C PHE A 52 1.39 9.24 -0.76
N ILE A 53 1.96 9.94 -1.73
CA ILE A 53 1.55 11.31 -2.05
C ILE A 53 0.76 11.23 -3.35
N ARG A 54 -0.45 11.77 -3.30
CA ARG A 54 -1.34 11.76 -4.46
C ARG A 54 -1.58 13.19 -4.93
N ASN A 55 -1.49 13.38 -6.22
CA ASN A 55 -2.00 14.60 -6.81
C ASN A 55 -2.92 14.16 -7.95
N SER A 56 -3.38 15.12 -8.75
CA SER A 56 -4.42 14.83 -9.72
C SER A 56 -4.03 13.76 -10.73
N LYS A 57 -2.73 13.56 -10.96
CA LYS A 57 -2.30 12.66 -12.02
C LYS A 57 -1.30 11.62 -11.60
N LEU A 58 -0.57 11.88 -10.54
CA LEU A 58 0.54 11.01 -10.16
C LEU A 58 0.42 10.56 -8.73
N VAL A 59 0.89 9.36 -8.49
CA VAL A 59 1.03 8.81 -7.16
C VAL A 59 2.50 8.52 -6.96
N GLU A 60 3.04 8.98 -5.84
CA GLU A 60 4.44 8.75 -5.52
C GLU A 60 4.55 8.20 -4.12
N LEU A 61 5.59 7.41 -3.89
CA LEU A 61 5.89 6.94 -2.56
C LEU A 61 6.63 8.03 -1.78
N THR A 62 6.26 8.18 -0.52
CA THR A 62 7.08 8.97 0.39
C THR A 62 8.33 8.16 0.72
N GLU A 63 9.27 8.79 1.39
CA GLU A 63 10.44 8.06 1.87
C GLU A 63 10.02 6.96 2.83
N ALA A 64 9.08 7.26 3.73
CA ALA A 64 8.55 6.26 4.65
C ALA A 64 7.85 5.15 3.89
N GLY A 65 7.12 5.51 2.83
CA GLY A 65 6.43 4.51 2.01
C GLY A 65 7.40 3.56 1.33
N ARG A 66 8.49 4.10 0.78
CA ARG A 66 9.49 3.27 0.14
C ARG A 66 10.10 2.28 1.13
N ALA A 67 10.48 2.78 2.30
CA ALA A 67 11.08 1.92 3.30
C ALA A 67 10.11 0.84 3.76
N TYR A 68 8.85 1.21 3.96
CA TYR A 68 7.84 0.26 4.39
C TYR A 68 7.61 -0.82 3.34
N VAL A 69 7.52 -0.43 2.08
CA VAL A 69 7.28 -1.37 1.00
C VAL A 69 8.43 -2.34 0.86
N GLU A 70 9.67 -1.84 0.90
CA GLU A 70 10.83 -2.71 0.79
C GLU A 70 10.89 -3.72 1.93
N GLU A 71 10.67 -3.24 3.14
CA GLU A 71 10.70 -4.12 4.30
C GLU A 71 9.57 -5.14 4.27
N THR A 72 8.38 -4.69 3.88
CA THR A 72 7.22 -5.55 3.85
C THR A 72 7.34 -6.61 2.77
N ARG A 73 7.84 -6.22 1.59
CA ARG A 73 8.06 -7.19 0.52
C ARG A 73 9.05 -8.26 0.95
N ALA A 74 10.12 -7.85 1.57
CA ALA A 74 11.12 -8.82 2.04
C ALA A 74 10.50 -9.80 3.01
N ARG A 75 9.64 -9.29 3.90
CA ARG A 75 9.02 -10.13 4.91
C ARG A 75 7.99 -11.07 4.32
N LEU A 76 7.15 -10.58 3.41
CA LEU A 76 6.08 -11.39 2.83
C LEU A 76 6.59 -12.40 1.82
N PHE A 77 7.62 -12.06 1.08
CA PHE A 77 8.09 -12.89 -0.02
C PHE A 77 9.44 -13.50 0.22
N ALA A 78 10.03 -13.24 1.37
CA ALA A 78 11.27 -13.89 1.73
C ALA A 78 11.00 -15.36 1.96
N ARG A 79 11.78 -16.19 1.31
CA ARG A 79 11.66 -17.63 1.50
C ARG A 79 12.95 -18.10 2.09
N GLY A 80 12.81 -18.60 3.26
CA GLY A 80 13.99 -19.14 3.92
C GLY A 80 14.61 -20.22 3.12
#